data_a3a82142c9741f19a1c9e415e8970d68
#
_entry.id   a3a82142c9741f19a1c9e415e8970d68
#
_cell.length_a   1.000
_cell.length_b   1.000
_cell.length_c   1.000
_cell.angle_alpha   90.00
_cell.angle_beta   90.00
_cell.angle_gamma   90.00
#
_symmetry.space_group_name_H-M   'P 1'
#
loop_
_entity.id
_entity.type
_entity.pdbx_description
1 polymer ?
#
loop_
_entity_poly.entity_id
_entity_poly.type
_entity_poly.pdbx_seq_one_letter_code
_entity_poly.pdbx_strand_id
1 'polypeptide(L)'
;MSRTLNRADGDIIRDFLSVANLLKESQLAQLYAYLVHEDEATVQDVIEDLELSQGTAYSNVNRLVDAGVIEVTHDEQPRRYAAREIDLTVTTAAGDREYTITPALIDAVGRAETNDDIDTYVDRHGVAGLATALTYAVARERGEVTHRLMAEDLDISPLAVEMIL
;
A
#
# COMPACT_ATOMS: atom_id res chain seq x y z
N MET A 1 22.46 26.43 -7.49
CA MET A 1 22.38 24.98 -7.75
C MET A 1 22.08 24.16 -6.52
N SER A 2 22.66 24.44 -5.35
CA SER A 2 22.40 23.70 -4.11
C SER A 2 20.95 23.79 -3.57
N ARG A 3 20.23 24.88 -3.84
CA ARG A 3 18.82 25.05 -3.42
C ARG A 3 17.83 24.14 -4.16
N THR A 4 18.10 23.82 -5.43
CA THR A 4 17.22 22.95 -6.23
C THR A 4 17.36 21.48 -5.83
N LEU A 5 18.59 21.05 -5.53
CA LEU A 5 18.87 19.71 -5.03
C LEU A 5 18.24 19.47 -3.66
N ASN A 6 18.37 20.40 -2.73
CA ASN A 6 17.78 20.29 -1.40
C ASN A 6 16.25 20.23 -1.40
N ARG A 7 15.60 20.89 -2.37
CA ARG A 7 14.13 20.85 -2.50
C ARG A 7 13.66 19.52 -3.04
N ALA A 8 14.35 18.98 -4.05
CA ALA A 8 14.05 17.66 -4.60
C ALA A 8 14.25 16.55 -3.54
N ASP A 9 15.32 16.62 -2.77
CA ASP A 9 15.61 15.68 -1.69
C ASP A 9 14.53 15.75 -0.58
N GLY A 10 14.05 16.93 -0.25
CA GLY A 10 12.99 17.14 0.73
C GLY A 10 11.64 16.56 0.27
N ASP A 11 11.31 16.68 -0.99
CA ASP A 11 10.10 16.13 -1.57
C ASP A 11 10.15 14.59 -1.59
N ILE A 12 11.26 14.00 -1.96
CA ILE A 12 11.48 12.54 -1.94
C ILE A 12 11.33 11.98 -0.50
N ILE A 13 11.93 12.64 0.49
CA ILE A 13 11.83 12.22 1.89
C ILE A 13 10.38 12.32 2.37
N ARG A 14 9.67 13.38 2.02
CA ARG A 14 8.26 13.54 2.37
C ARG A 14 7.40 12.45 1.74
N ASP A 15 7.60 12.14 0.48
CA ASP A 15 6.88 11.09 -0.23
C ASP A 15 7.17 9.72 0.41
N PHE A 16 8.42 9.45 0.76
CA PHE A 16 8.79 8.24 1.50
C PHE A 16 8.06 8.13 2.85
N LEU A 17 8.06 9.19 3.65
CA LEU A 17 7.39 9.20 4.95
C LEU A 17 5.86 9.03 4.82
N SER A 18 5.28 9.62 3.79
CA SER A 18 3.85 9.50 3.49
C SER A 18 3.48 8.06 3.14
N VAL A 19 4.26 7.41 2.30
CA VAL A 19 4.08 6.00 1.94
C VAL A 19 4.33 5.08 3.13
N ALA A 20 5.34 5.38 3.96
CA ALA A 20 5.61 4.62 5.18
C ALA A 20 4.42 4.62 6.14
N ASN A 21 3.68 5.72 6.24
CA ASN A 21 2.46 5.79 7.05
C ASN A 21 1.35 4.88 6.50
N LEU A 22 1.20 4.76 5.18
CA LEU A 22 0.27 3.81 4.57
C LEU A 22 0.59 2.36 4.94
N LEU A 23 1.87 2.02 5.03
CA LEU A 23 2.32 0.68 5.38
C LEU A 23 2.19 0.36 6.88
N LYS A 24 2.04 1.37 7.73
CA LYS A 24 1.91 1.21 9.18
C LYS A 24 0.46 1.19 9.66
N GLU A 25 -0.43 1.87 8.97
CA GLU A 25 -1.81 2.04 9.37
C GLU A 25 -2.74 1.39 8.35
N SER A 26 -3.27 0.23 8.70
CA SER A 26 -4.13 -0.58 7.82
C SER A 26 -5.36 0.17 7.33
N GLN A 27 -5.97 1.03 8.14
CA GLN A 27 -7.12 1.84 7.72
C GLN A 27 -6.77 2.84 6.61
N LEU A 28 -5.60 3.47 6.68
CA LEU A 28 -5.12 4.36 5.62
C LEU A 28 -4.78 3.58 4.35
N ALA A 29 -4.14 2.42 4.50
CA ALA A 29 -3.84 1.53 3.38
C ALA A 29 -5.12 1.05 2.69
N GLN A 30 -6.15 0.69 3.47
CA GLN A 30 -7.45 0.27 2.96
C GLN A 30 -8.15 1.38 2.17
N LEU A 31 -8.13 2.60 2.68
CA LEU A 31 -8.70 3.76 1.99
C LEU A 31 -7.98 4.05 0.67
N TYR A 32 -6.65 4.03 0.68
CA TYR A 32 -5.86 4.21 -0.53
C TYR A 32 -6.19 3.15 -1.58
N ALA A 33 -6.18 1.87 -1.20
CA ALA A 33 -6.50 0.76 -2.07
C ALA A 33 -7.92 0.86 -2.65
N TYR A 34 -8.89 1.27 -1.83
CA TYR A 34 -10.26 1.52 -2.26
C TYR A 34 -10.30 2.57 -3.39
N LEU A 35 -9.60 3.69 -3.22
CA LEU A 35 -9.56 4.74 -4.25
C LEU A 35 -8.81 4.31 -5.53
N VAL A 36 -7.85 3.41 -5.41
CA VAL A 36 -7.19 2.80 -6.59
C VAL A 36 -8.19 1.96 -7.39
N HIS A 37 -9.06 1.22 -6.72
CA HIS A 37 -10.05 0.36 -7.38
C HIS A 37 -11.23 1.13 -7.98
N GLU A 38 -11.68 2.17 -7.28
CA GLU A 38 -12.85 2.96 -7.70
C GLU A 38 -12.50 4.08 -8.69
N ASP A 39 -11.22 4.29 -8.97
CA ASP A 39 -10.68 5.40 -9.75
C ASP A 39 -10.98 6.77 -9.13
N GLU A 40 -12.17 6.99 -8.61
CA GLU A 40 -12.62 8.24 -8.01
C GLU A 40 -13.80 7.98 -7.06
N ALA A 41 -13.80 8.61 -5.87
CA ALA A 41 -14.89 8.47 -4.92
C ALA A 41 -15.11 9.73 -4.09
N THR A 42 -16.32 9.86 -3.52
CA THR A 42 -16.66 10.87 -2.52
C THR A 42 -16.39 10.33 -1.10
N VAL A 43 -16.35 11.20 -0.10
CA VAL A 43 -16.26 10.75 1.31
C VAL A 43 -17.48 9.92 1.70
N GLN A 44 -18.65 10.18 1.14
CA GLN A 44 -19.85 9.41 1.41
C GLN A 44 -19.72 7.96 0.90
N ASP A 45 -19.15 7.78 -0.29
CA ASP A 45 -18.86 6.44 -0.83
C ASP A 45 -17.89 5.68 0.10
N VAL A 46 -16.84 6.37 0.57
CA VAL A 46 -15.87 5.80 1.54
C VAL A 46 -16.55 5.37 2.84
N ILE A 47 -17.47 6.19 3.37
CA ILE A 47 -18.22 5.86 4.59
C ILE A 47 -19.05 4.59 4.40
N GLU A 48 -19.77 4.51 3.30
CA GLU A 48 -20.68 3.40 3.00
C GLU A 48 -19.93 2.10 2.69
N ASP A 49 -18.93 2.16 1.82
CA ASP A 49 -18.25 0.97 1.32
C ASP A 49 -17.21 0.42 2.31
N LEU A 50 -16.56 1.29 3.09
CA LEU A 50 -15.60 0.87 4.12
C LEU A 50 -16.19 0.80 5.53
N GLU A 51 -17.49 1.05 5.66
CA GLU A 51 -18.20 1.00 6.94
C GLU A 51 -17.55 1.86 8.03
N LEU A 52 -17.06 3.04 7.64
CA LEU A 52 -16.40 3.98 8.55
C LEU A 52 -17.39 4.97 9.17
N SER A 53 -17.08 5.47 10.36
CA SER A 53 -17.78 6.63 10.90
C SER A 53 -17.44 7.88 10.07
N GLN A 54 -18.35 8.83 10.03
CA GLN A 54 -18.14 10.09 9.32
C GLN A 54 -16.86 10.81 9.76
N GLY A 55 -16.61 10.90 11.07
CA GLY A 55 -15.41 11.54 11.61
C GLY A 55 -14.14 10.84 11.19
N THR A 56 -14.10 9.52 11.22
CA THR A 56 -12.94 8.71 10.79
C THR A 56 -12.69 8.86 9.29
N ALA A 57 -13.74 8.79 8.48
CA ALA A 57 -13.62 8.91 7.02
C ALA A 57 -13.04 10.28 6.62
N TYR A 58 -13.61 11.38 7.14
CA TYR A 58 -13.09 12.72 6.88
C TYR A 58 -11.66 12.91 7.38
N SER A 59 -11.35 12.43 8.58
CA SER A 59 -9.99 12.51 9.14
C SER A 59 -8.98 11.77 8.27
N ASN A 60 -9.27 10.55 7.86
CA ASN A 60 -8.39 9.72 7.06
C ASN A 60 -8.20 10.29 5.64
N VAL A 61 -9.27 10.74 5.00
CA VAL A 61 -9.20 11.40 3.69
C VAL A 61 -8.32 12.65 3.77
N ASN A 62 -8.52 13.51 4.76
CA ASN A 62 -7.70 14.73 4.94
C ASN A 62 -6.23 14.38 5.19
N ARG A 63 -5.94 13.36 6.00
CA ARG A 63 -4.56 12.91 6.24
C ARG A 63 -3.87 12.46 4.94
N LEU A 64 -4.57 11.72 4.07
CA LEU A 64 -4.02 11.26 2.81
C LEU A 64 -3.86 12.38 1.77
N VAL A 65 -4.76 13.36 1.76
CA VAL A 65 -4.62 14.57 0.94
C VAL A 65 -3.41 15.39 1.38
N ASP A 66 -3.27 15.63 2.69
CA ASP A 66 -2.13 16.38 3.26
C ASP A 66 -0.81 15.66 3.02
N ALA A 67 -0.81 14.34 3.05
CA ALA A 67 0.35 13.52 2.72
C ALA A 67 0.68 13.50 1.22
N GLY A 68 -0.24 13.92 0.35
CA GLY A 68 -0.05 13.95 -1.09
C GLY A 68 -0.17 12.60 -1.80
N VAL A 69 -0.74 11.58 -1.13
CA VAL A 69 -0.94 10.23 -1.72
C VAL A 69 -2.31 10.07 -2.39
N ILE A 70 -3.25 10.96 -2.09
CA ILE A 70 -4.49 11.13 -2.84
C ILE A 70 -4.67 12.61 -3.21
N GLU A 71 -5.48 12.85 -4.21
CA GLU A 71 -5.75 14.21 -4.70
C GLU A 71 -7.24 14.48 -4.84
N VAL A 72 -7.61 15.76 -4.77
CA VAL A 72 -8.95 16.22 -5.08
C VAL A 72 -9.08 16.31 -6.60
N THR A 73 -9.96 15.52 -7.18
CA THR A 73 -10.24 15.53 -8.63
C THR A 73 -11.40 16.47 -8.96
N HIS A 74 -12.29 16.69 -8.01
CA HIS A 74 -13.44 17.55 -8.16
C HIS A 74 -13.66 18.33 -6.88
N ASP A 75 -13.47 19.65 -6.91
CA ASP A 75 -13.50 20.49 -5.70
C ASP A 75 -14.90 21.01 -5.33
N GLU A 76 -15.87 20.89 -6.24
CA GLU A 76 -17.26 21.23 -5.94
C GLU A 76 -17.93 20.13 -5.11
N GLN A 77 -18.88 20.50 -4.26
CA GLN A 77 -19.59 19.53 -3.42
C GLN A 77 -20.58 18.67 -4.23
N PRO A 78 -20.57 17.35 -4.06
CA PRO A 78 -19.65 16.56 -3.22
C PRO A 78 -18.24 16.45 -3.84
N ARG A 79 -17.22 16.73 -3.06
CA ARG A 79 -15.83 16.59 -3.50
C ARG A 79 -15.51 15.15 -3.85
N ARG A 80 -14.70 14.97 -4.89
CA ARG A 80 -14.20 13.66 -5.31
C ARG A 80 -12.69 13.59 -5.15
N TYR A 81 -12.25 12.40 -4.84
CA TYR A 81 -10.85 12.08 -4.54
C TYR A 81 -10.40 10.89 -5.37
N ALA A 82 -9.15 10.88 -5.76
CA ALA A 82 -8.50 9.76 -6.44
C ALA A 82 -7.14 9.47 -5.82
N ALA A 83 -6.73 8.21 -5.86
CA ALA A 83 -5.39 7.82 -5.47
C ALA A 83 -4.37 8.33 -6.48
N ARG A 84 -3.24 8.84 -5.97
CA ARG A 84 -2.07 9.10 -6.79
C ARG A 84 -1.29 7.82 -7.00
N GLU A 85 -0.67 7.71 -8.16
CA GLU A 85 0.23 6.61 -8.45
C GLU A 85 1.45 6.66 -7.52
N ILE A 86 1.75 5.53 -6.87
CA ILE A 86 2.92 5.38 -6.01
C ILE A 86 3.94 4.52 -6.75
N ASP A 87 5.11 5.10 -6.99
CA ASP A 87 6.28 4.45 -7.57
C ASP A 87 7.49 4.76 -6.68
N LEU A 88 7.69 3.93 -5.67
CA LEU A 88 8.79 4.06 -4.73
C LEU A 88 9.55 2.75 -4.61
N THR A 89 10.82 2.78 -4.96
CA THR A 89 11.73 1.65 -4.81
C THR A 89 12.71 1.92 -3.68
N VAL A 90 12.83 0.97 -2.77
CA VAL A 90 13.77 1.00 -1.64
C VAL A 90 14.86 -0.03 -1.88
N THR A 91 16.11 0.43 -1.87
CA THR A 91 17.29 -0.42 -2.04
C THR A 91 18.07 -0.48 -0.73
N THR A 92 18.53 -1.66 -0.33
CA THR A 92 19.41 -1.80 0.84
C THR A 92 20.76 -1.15 0.58
N ALA A 93 21.44 -0.74 1.66
CA ALA A 93 22.76 -0.09 1.57
C ALA A 93 23.81 -0.97 0.87
N ALA A 94 23.70 -2.30 0.95
CA ALA A 94 24.55 -3.23 0.25
C ALA A 94 24.20 -3.40 -1.23
N GLY A 95 23.03 -2.90 -1.67
CA GLY A 95 22.55 -3.05 -3.04
C GLY A 95 22.13 -4.47 -3.44
N ASP A 96 22.05 -5.37 -2.46
CA ASP A 96 21.71 -6.78 -2.68
C ASP A 96 20.21 -7.06 -2.69
N ARG A 97 19.41 -6.12 -2.21
CA ARG A 97 17.95 -6.21 -2.16
C ARG A 97 17.30 -4.90 -2.58
N GLU A 98 16.28 -5.06 -3.37
CA GLU A 98 15.45 -3.95 -3.85
C GLU A 98 13.98 -4.32 -3.67
N TYR A 99 13.18 -3.40 -3.14
CA TYR A 99 11.75 -3.56 -2.96
C TYR A 99 11.00 -2.39 -3.58
N THR A 100 10.06 -2.71 -4.44
CA THR A 100 9.14 -1.71 -4.99
C THR A 100 7.85 -1.70 -4.17
N ILE A 101 7.50 -0.54 -3.66
CA ILE A 101 6.23 -0.33 -2.97
C ILE A 101 5.17 -0.08 -4.05
N THR A 102 4.20 -0.97 -4.13
CA THR A 102 3.16 -0.96 -5.15
C THR A 102 1.78 -0.78 -4.51
N PRO A 103 0.77 -0.37 -5.28
CA PRO A 103 -0.62 -0.39 -4.81
C PRO A 103 -1.05 -1.76 -4.29
N ALA A 104 -0.57 -2.84 -4.89
CA ALA A 104 -0.85 -4.21 -4.43
C ALA A 104 -0.32 -4.50 -3.02
N LEU A 105 0.88 -4.02 -2.69
CA LEU A 105 1.43 -4.13 -1.33
C LEU A 105 0.59 -3.35 -0.33
N ILE A 106 0.19 -2.14 -0.67
CA ILE A 106 -0.64 -1.29 0.19
C ILE A 106 -2.02 -1.93 0.39
N ASP A 107 -2.62 -2.49 -0.65
CA ASP A 107 -3.86 -3.24 -0.57
C ASP A 107 -3.75 -4.45 0.38
N ALA A 108 -2.67 -5.22 0.28
CA ALA A 108 -2.41 -6.35 1.17
C ALA A 108 -2.27 -5.91 2.63
N VAL A 109 -1.60 -4.80 2.92
CA VAL A 109 -1.51 -4.22 4.26
C VAL A 109 -2.90 -3.81 4.77
N GLY A 110 -3.73 -3.21 3.93
CA GLY A 110 -5.11 -2.86 4.29
C GLY A 110 -5.96 -4.08 4.60
N ARG A 111 -5.78 -5.17 3.87
CA ARG A 111 -6.50 -6.43 4.11
C ARG A 111 -6.08 -7.15 5.41
N ALA A 112 -4.91 -6.85 5.96
CA ALA A 112 -4.45 -7.45 7.22
C ALA A 112 -5.44 -7.23 8.37
N GLU A 113 -6.15 -6.10 8.39
CA GLU A 113 -7.16 -5.81 9.42
C GLU A 113 -8.38 -6.75 9.38
N THR A 114 -8.71 -7.26 8.21
CA THR A 114 -9.86 -8.15 7.99
C THR A 114 -9.49 -9.59 7.63
N ASN A 115 -8.19 -9.87 7.52
CA ASN A 115 -7.66 -11.18 7.13
C ASN A 115 -6.58 -11.61 8.12
N ASP A 116 -6.95 -12.50 9.04
CA ASP A 116 -6.07 -12.99 10.11
C ASP A 116 -4.81 -13.68 9.59
N ASP A 117 -4.84 -14.25 8.39
CA ASP A 117 -3.68 -14.93 7.81
C ASP A 117 -2.63 -13.94 7.33
N ILE A 118 -3.07 -12.84 6.70
CA ILE A 118 -2.18 -11.74 6.32
C ILE A 118 -1.61 -11.07 7.57
N ASP A 119 -2.45 -10.80 8.57
CA ASP A 119 -2.03 -10.21 9.84
C ASP A 119 -0.99 -11.10 10.54
N THR A 120 -1.25 -12.39 10.65
CA THR A 120 -0.30 -13.37 11.20
C THR A 120 1.01 -13.41 10.41
N TYR A 121 0.93 -13.33 9.08
CA TYR A 121 2.12 -13.32 8.23
C TYR A 121 2.95 -12.06 8.44
N VAL A 122 2.30 -10.90 8.51
CA VAL A 122 2.98 -9.61 8.78
C VAL A 122 3.59 -9.60 10.18
N ASP A 123 2.91 -10.16 11.18
CA ASP A 123 3.45 -10.28 12.55
C ASP A 123 4.72 -11.12 12.61
N ARG A 124 4.80 -12.18 11.81
CA ARG A 124 5.96 -13.10 11.78
C ARG A 124 7.11 -12.61 10.92
N HIS A 125 6.80 -12.02 9.78
CA HIS A 125 7.78 -11.71 8.72
C HIS A 125 7.93 -10.21 8.44
N GLY A 126 7.06 -9.38 9.01
CA GLY A 126 7.02 -7.95 8.76
C GLY A 126 6.47 -7.58 7.37
N VAL A 127 6.31 -6.29 7.13
CA VAL A 127 5.86 -5.77 5.83
C VAL A 127 6.88 -6.07 4.72
N ALA A 128 8.17 -6.12 5.04
CA ALA A 128 9.20 -6.52 4.08
C ALA A 128 9.02 -7.97 3.61
N GLY A 129 8.64 -8.87 4.50
CA GLY A 129 8.30 -10.26 4.15
C GLY A 129 7.06 -10.33 3.24
N LEU A 130 6.05 -9.54 3.53
CA LEU A 130 4.85 -9.43 2.68
C LEU A 130 5.20 -8.90 1.29
N ALA A 131 6.05 -7.88 1.18
CA ALA A 131 6.53 -7.35 -0.09
C ALA A 131 7.27 -8.43 -0.92
N THR A 132 8.08 -9.25 -0.27
CA THR A 132 8.76 -10.38 -0.91
C THR A 132 7.74 -11.41 -1.44
N ALA A 133 6.75 -11.76 -0.63
CA ALA A 133 5.69 -12.69 -1.03
C ALA A 133 4.93 -12.19 -2.27
N LEU A 134 4.59 -10.90 -2.31
CA LEU A 134 3.89 -10.29 -3.46
C LEU A 134 4.77 -10.24 -4.73
N THR A 135 6.08 -10.16 -4.59
CA THR A 135 7.00 -10.28 -5.74
C THR A 135 6.87 -11.65 -6.40
N TYR A 136 6.74 -12.71 -5.60
CA TYR A 136 6.47 -14.06 -6.12
C TYR A 136 5.08 -14.19 -6.77
N ALA A 137 4.09 -13.44 -6.29
CA ALA A 137 2.77 -13.42 -6.92
C ALA A 137 2.84 -13.00 -8.38
N VAL A 138 3.59 -11.93 -8.67
CA VAL A 138 3.81 -11.45 -10.04
C VAL A 138 4.54 -12.49 -10.88
N ALA A 139 5.60 -13.09 -10.34
CA ALA A 139 6.35 -14.14 -11.02
C ALA A 139 5.46 -15.37 -11.33
N ARG A 140 4.56 -15.72 -10.42
CA ARG A 140 3.60 -16.80 -10.63
C ARG A 140 2.60 -16.52 -11.74
N GLU A 141 2.04 -15.31 -11.79
CA GLU A 141 1.12 -14.91 -12.87
C GLU A 141 1.78 -15.03 -14.24
N ARG A 142 3.11 -14.84 -14.29
CA ARG A 142 3.92 -15.04 -15.50
C ARG A 142 4.31 -16.49 -15.76
N GLY A 143 3.95 -17.43 -14.87
CA GLY A 143 4.31 -18.84 -14.98
C GLY A 143 5.77 -19.15 -14.62
N GLU A 144 6.50 -18.21 -14.02
CA GLU A 144 7.92 -18.35 -13.68
C GLU A 144 8.15 -19.17 -12.42
N VAL A 145 7.19 -19.17 -11.49
CA VAL A 145 7.24 -19.92 -10.23
C VAL A 145 5.93 -20.63 -9.93
N THR A 146 6.00 -21.70 -9.15
CA THR A 146 4.83 -22.41 -8.64
C THR A 146 4.62 -22.08 -7.15
N HIS A 147 3.41 -22.33 -6.63
CA HIS A 147 3.13 -22.22 -5.19
C HIS A 147 4.12 -22.99 -4.33
N ARG A 148 4.54 -24.15 -4.80
CA ARG A 148 5.47 -25.01 -4.08
C ARG A 148 6.86 -24.37 -3.97
N LEU A 149 7.38 -23.85 -5.07
CA LEU A 149 8.68 -23.15 -5.07
C LEU A 149 8.63 -21.90 -4.18
N MET A 150 7.55 -21.14 -4.27
CA MET A 150 7.34 -19.98 -3.42
C MET A 150 7.31 -20.35 -1.93
N ALA A 151 6.61 -21.42 -1.58
CA ALA A 151 6.52 -21.90 -0.20
C ALA A 151 7.90 -22.35 0.34
N GLU A 152 8.69 -23.03 -0.48
CA GLU A 152 10.05 -23.45 -0.13
C GLU A 152 10.98 -22.25 0.07
N ASP A 153 10.96 -21.28 -0.83
CA ASP A 153 11.80 -20.08 -0.78
C ASP A 153 11.47 -19.15 0.40
N LEU A 154 10.20 -19.06 0.75
CA LEU A 154 9.72 -18.22 1.85
C LEU A 154 9.64 -18.95 3.20
N ASP A 155 9.93 -20.25 3.22
CA ASP A 155 9.81 -21.12 4.40
C ASP A 155 8.41 -21.05 5.04
N ILE A 156 7.38 -21.09 4.21
CA ILE A 156 5.97 -21.08 4.61
C ILE A 156 5.20 -22.25 3.99
N SER A 157 4.02 -22.54 4.50
CA SER A 157 3.19 -23.59 3.91
C SER A 157 2.61 -23.16 2.56
N PRO A 158 2.38 -24.09 1.61
CA PRO A 158 1.71 -23.77 0.35
C PRO A 158 0.31 -23.15 0.54
N LEU A 159 -0.38 -23.54 1.62
CA LEU A 159 -1.68 -22.97 1.99
C LEU A 159 -1.55 -21.48 2.37
N ALA A 160 -0.51 -21.12 3.15
CA ALA A 160 -0.24 -19.73 3.50
C ALA A 160 0.05 -18.88 2.26
N VAL A 161 0.76 -19.42 1.26
CA VAL A 161 0.98 -18.76 -0.02
C VAL A 161 -0.34 -18.46 -0.73
N GLU A 162 -1.24 -19.43 -0.78
CA GLU A 162 -2.54 -19.29 -1.43
C GLU A 162 -3.41 -18.21 -0.76
N MET A 163 -3.29 -18.05 0.55
CA MET A 163 -4.07 -17.08 1.32
C MET A 163 -3.53 -15.65 1.20
N ILE A 164 -2.25 -15.46 0.96
CA ILE A 164 -1.60 -14.16 0.77
C ILE A 164 -1.87 -13.62 -0.65
N LEU A 165 -1.97 -14.49 -1.62
CA LEU A 165 -2.17 -14.15 -3.03
C LEU A 165 -3.65 -13.97 -3.39
#